data_8b175f6a134a38b920b3ba23e920ca15
#
_entry.id   8b175f6a134a38b920b3ba23e920ca15
#
_cell.length_a   1.000
_cell.length_b   1.000
_cell.length_c   1.000
_cell.angle_alpha   90.00
_cell.angle_beta   90.00
_cell.angle_gamma   90.00
#
_symmetry.space_group_name_H-M   'P 1'
#
loop_
_entity.id
_entity.type
_entity.pdbx_description
1 polymer ?
#
loop_
_entity_poly.entity_id
_entity_poly.type
_entity_poly.pdbx_seq_one_letter_code
_entity_poly.pdbx_strand_id
1 'polypeptide(L)'
;MIDRLPPHSLEAEQGALGCMLIAPNEAIGVCVEKFKRGPETFYDLRHQTLYETLVEMSDRKEAVDLITVRQRLKDKGQLEAIGGVAYLTALQDATPSPANLPFYADIVVEKHLLRRMIQTCTSVVARIYDEEQQDDVESLLDEVEKEVLHISE
;
A
#
# COMPACT_ATOMS: atom_id res chain seq x y z
N MET A 1 -22.68 17.52 4.60
CA MET A 1 -21.42 16.99 4.06
C MET A 1 -21.42 15.48 4.24
N ILE A 2 -21.14 14.76 3.20
CA ILE A 2 -21.05 13.31 3.27
C ILE A 2 -19.60 12.95 3.55
N ASP A 3 -19.37 12.27 4.67
CA ASP A 3 -18.04 11.74 4.97
C ASP A 3 -17.74 10.61 4.00
N ARG A 4 -16.66 10.76 3.27
CA ARG A 4 -16.23 9.77 2.29
C ARG A 4 -14.92 9.15 2.74
N LEU A 5 -14.87 7.82 2.70
CA LEU A 5 -13.61 7.11 2.88
C LEU A 5 -12.72 7.37 1.66
N PRO A 6 -11.39 7.45 1.87
CA PRO A 6 -10.48 7.53 0.73
C PRO A 6 -10.67 6.35 -0.22
N PRO A 7 -10.44 6.54 -1.53
CA PRO A 7 -10.52 5.43 -2.48
C PRO A 7 -9.60 4.28 -2.09
N HIS A 8 -10.16 3.07 -2.04
CA HIS A 8 -9.41 1.85 -1.71
C HIS A 8 -10.16 0.62 -2.17
N SER A 9 -9.48 -0.51 -2.19
CA SER A 9 -10.09 -1.81 -2.45
C SER A 9 -9.45 -2.84 -1.53
N LEU A 10 -10.15 -3.16 -0.43
CA LEU A 10 -9.66 -4.19 0.50
C LEU A 10 -9.53 -5.54 -0.19
N GLU A 11 -10.48 -5.88 -1.07
CA GLU A 11 -10.44 -7.14 -1.82
C GLU A 11 -9.19 -7.25 -2.69
N ALA A 12 -8.83 -6.19 -3.41
CA ALA A 12 -7.63 -6.19 -4.24
C ALA A 12 -6.36 -6.28 -3.39
N GLU A 13 -6.32 -5.57 -2.26
CA GLU A 13 -5.20 -5.64 -1.33
C GLU A 13 -5.04 -7.04 -0.75
N GLN A 14 -6.15 -7.64 -0.33
CA GLN A 14 -6.16 -9.01 0.17
C GLN A 14 -5.72 -10.00 -0.90
N GLY A 15 -6.20 -9.82 -2.13
CA GLY A 15 -5.81 -10.65 -3.26
C GLY A 15 -4.31 -10.60 -3.55
N ALA A 16 -3.74 -9.40 -3.56
CA ALA A 16 -2.30 -9.23 -3.78
C ALA A 16 -1.48 -9.89 -2.67
N LEU A 17 -1.86 -9.69 -1.41
CA LEU A 17 -1.17 -10.31 -0.27
C LEU A 17 -1.33 -11.83 -0.27
N GLY A 18 -2.52 -12.32 -0.62
CA GLY A 18 -2.76 -13.76 -0.76
C GLY A 18 -1.85 -14.39 -1.81
N CYS A 19 -1.69 -13.73 -2.95
CA CYS A 19 -0.76 -14.19 -3.99
C CYS A 19 0.68 -14.25 -3.48
N MET A 20 1.10 -13.27 -2.69
CA MET A 20 2.44 -13.25 -2.11
C MET A 20 2.66 -14.38 -1.10
N LEU A 21 1.62 -14.78 -0.39
CA LEU A 21 1.69 -15.91 0.53
C LEU A 21 1.72 -17.26 -0.19
N ILE A 22 1.00 -17.38 -1.31
CA ILE A 22 0.93 -18.61 -2.08
C ILE A 22 2.17 -18.82 -2.96
N ALA A 23 2.62 -17.78 -3.63
CA ALA A 23 3.73 -17.84 -4.59
C ALA A 23 4.73 -16.71 -4.31
N PRO A 24 5.39 -16.73 -3.14
CA PRO A 24 6.25 -15.61 -2.73
C PRO A 24 7.39 -15.31 -3.69
N ASN A 25 8.00 -16.34 -4.27
CA ASN A 25 9.16 -16.16 -5.14
C ASN A 25 8.83 -15.37 -6.42
N GLU A 26 7.60 -15.46 -6.89
CA GLU A 26 7.15 -14.75 -8.08
C GLU A 26 6.41 -13.47 -7.73
N ALA A 27 5.49 -13.55 -6.77
CA ALA A 27 4.54 -12.48 -6.48
C ALA A 27 5.18 -11.28 -5.77
N ILE A 28 6.10 -11.51 -4.84
CA ILE A 28 6.71 -10.41 -4.08
C ILE A 28 7.50 -9.48 -5.02
N GLY A 29 8.27 -10.05 -5.94
CA GLY A 29 9.03 -9.27 -6.91
C GLY A 29 8.14 -8.42 -7.82
N VAL A 30 7.02 -8.98 -8.29
CA VAL A 30 6.04 -8.24 -9.10
C VAL A 30 5.47 -7.05 -8.32
N CYS A 31 5.11 -7.27 -7.06
CA CYS A 31 4.57 -6.21 -6.22
C CYS A 31 5.61 -5.12 -5.93
N VAL A 32 6.84 -5.51 -5.61
CA VAL A 32 7.92 -4.54 -5.35
C VAL A 32 8.14 -3.64 -6.56
N GLU A 33 8.11 -4.20 -7.76
CA GLU A 33 8.25 -3.42 -8.99
C GLU A 33 7.08 -2.47 -9.23
N LYS A 34 5.85 -2.91 -8.98
CA LYS A 34 4.65 -2.11 -9.21
C LYS A 34 4.38 -1.09 -8.10
N PHE A 35 4.70 -1.42 -6.86
CA PHE A 35 4.43 -0.58 -5.69
C PHE A 35 5.62 0.33 -5.40
N LYS A 36 5.80 1.35 -6.21
CA LYS A 36 6.94 2.26 -6.12
C LYS A 36 7.06 2.97 -4.77
N ARG A 37 5.94 3.12 -4.07
CA ARG A 37 5.89 3.74 -2.74
C ARG A 37 5.93 2.72 -1.60
N GLY A 38 6.15 1.45 -1.93
CA GLY A 38 6.26 0.39 -0.93
C GLY A 38 4.97 0.17 -0.15
N PRO A 39 5.06 -0.02 1.19
CA PRO A 39 3.90 -0.31 2.02
C PRO A 39 2.80 0.75 1.97
N GLU A 40 3.17 2.01 1.75
CA GLU A 40 2.23 3.13 1.63
C GLU A 40 1.18 2.91 0.53
N THR A 41 1.48 2.08 -0.46
CA THR A 41 0.56 1.75 -1.54
C THR A 41 -0.74 1.11 -1.04
N PHE A 42 -0.67 0.39 0.08
CA PHE A 42 -1.84 -0.21 0.73
C PHE A 42 -2.57 0.82 1.59
N TYR A 43 -3.90 0.79 1.54
CA TYR A 43 -4.74 1.63 2.38
C TYR A 43 -4.83 1.10 3.82
N ASP A 44 -5.04 -0.21 3.97
CA ASP A 44 -5.20 -0.86 5.27
C ASP A 44 -3.84 -0.97 5.97
N LEU A 45 -3.74 -0.44 7.18
CA LEU A 45 -2.49 -0.45 7.93
C LEU A 45 -2.00 -1.87 8.25
N ARG A 46 -2.91 -2.82 8.43
CA ARG A 46 -2.56 -4.23 8.62
C ARG A 46 -1.84 -4.76 7.38
N HIS A 47 -2.30 -4.37 6.21
CA HIS A 47 -1.72 -4.77 4.94
C HIS A 47 -0.35 -4.13 4.73
N GLN A 48 -0.17 -2.89 5.14
CA GLN A 48 1.13 -2.22 5.09
C GLN A 48 2.16 -2.99 5.93
N THR A 49 1.78 -3.35 7.15
CA THR A 49 2.66 -4.09 8.06
C THR A 49 3.01 -5.46 7.51
N LEU A 50 2.03 -6.19 7.01
CA LEU A 50 2.24 -7.52 6.45
C LEU A 50 3.13 -7.44 5.20
N TYR A 51 2.84 -6.52 4.29
CA TYR A 51 3.65 -6.34 3.08
C TYR A 51 5.10 -6.04 3.41
N GLU A 52 5.34 -5.12 4.34
CA GLU A 52 6.69 -4.76 4.78
C GLU A 52 7.44 -5.99 5.29
N THR A 53 6.78 -6.83 6.07
CA THR A 53 7.38 -8.07 6.59
C THR A 53 7.70 -9.05 5.46
N LEU A 54 6.79 -9.22 4.50
CA LEU A 54 7.02 -10.12 3.37
C LEU A 54 8.21 -9.67 2.52
N VAL A 55 8.31 -8.38 2.25
CA VAL A 55 9.44 -7.82 1.47
C VAL A 55 10.73 -7.97 2.23
N GLU A 56 10.74 -7.68 3.53
CA GLU A 56 11.94 -7.84 4.37
C GLU A 56 12.45 -9.28 4.34
N MET A 57 11.56 -10.25 4.50
CA MET A 57 11.93 -11.66 4.47
C MET A 57 12.46 -12.06 3.09
N SER A 58 11.82 -11.59 2.04
CA SER A 58 12.26 -11.86 0.65
C SER A 58 13.64 -11.27 0.38
N ASP A 59 13.89 -10.05 0.83
CA ASP A 59 15.18 -9.38 0.65
C ASP A 59 16.32 -10.10 1.36
N ARG A 60 16.02 -10.73 2.50
CA ARG A 60 16.97 -11.53 3.26
C ARG A 60 17.08 -12.97 2.76
N LYS A 61 16.34 -13.28 1.69
CA LYS A 61 16.31 -14.64 1.11
C LYS A 61 15.85 -15.70 2.11
N GLU A 62 15.00 -15.32 3.04
CA GLU A 62 14.38 -16.24 3.97
C GLU A 62 13.18 -16.93 3.33
N ALA A 63 12.87 -18.14 3.76
CA ALA A 63 11.67 -18.83 3.30
C ALA A 63 10.42 -18.07 3.74
N VAL A 64 9.47 -17.91 2.82
CA VAL A 64 8.20 -17.21 3.07
C VAL A 64 7.05 -18.21 2.94
N ASP A 65 6.42 -18.53 4.08
CA ASP A 65 5.21 -19.34 4.15
C ASP A 65 4.42 -18.90 5.39
N LEU A 66 3.26 -19.51 5.64
CA LEU A 66 2.42 -19.14 6.79
C LEU A 66 3.16 -19.29 8.11
N ILE A 67 3.98 -20.31 8.24
CA ILE A 67 4.69 -20.59 9.50
C ILE A 67 5.77 -19.55 9.74
N THR A 68 6.59 -19.28 8.75
CA THR A 68 7.71 -18.33 8.87
C THR A 68 7.24 -16.90 9.02
N VAL A 69 6.20 -16.51 8.28
CA VAL A 69 5.60 -15.16 8.37
C VAL A 69 4.97 -14.95 9.75
N ARG A 70 4.21 -15.94 10.22
CA ARG A 70 3.62 -15.89 11.56
C ARG A 70 4.71 -15.69 12.62
N GLN A 71 5.79 -16.46 12.54
CA GLN A 71 6.86 -16.37 13.51
C GLN A 71 7.54 -15.01 13.48
N ARG A 72 7.80 -14.46 12.27
CA ARG A 72 8.41 -13.14 12.13
C ARG A 72 7.52 -12.06 12.73
N LEU A 73 6.23 -12.09 12.43
CA LEU A 73 5.27 -11.12 12.98
C LEU A 73 5.17 -11.22 14.48
N LYS A 74 5.19 -12.43 15.02
CA LYS A 74 5.18 -12.66 16.46
C LYS A 74 6.43 -12.09 17.12
N ASP A 75 7.60 -12.34 16.55
CA ASP A 75 8.87 -11.83 17.08
C ASP A 75 8.93 -10.31 17.08
N LYS A 76 8.30 -9.67 16.11
CA LYS A 76 8.21 -8.21 16.02
C LYS A 76 7.07 -7.63 16.85
N GLY A 77 6.26 -8.45 17.50
CA GLY A 77 5.11 -8.01 18.27
C GLY A 77 3.96 -7.46 17.43
N GLN A 78 3.86 -7.87 16.16
CA GLN A 78 2.89 -7.35 15.21
C GLN A 78 1.80 -8.34 14.82
N LEU A 79 1.89 -9.60 15.24
CA LEU A 79 0.96 -10.65 14.80
C LEU A 79 -0.50 -10.31 15.13
N GLU A 80 -0.78 -9.92 16.36
CA GLU A 80 -2.15 -9.60 16.76
C GLU A 80 -2.67 -8.35 16.04
N ALA A 81 -1.80 -7.37 15.80
CA ALA A 81 -2.17 -6.13 15.15
C ALA A 81 -2.64 -6.35 13.71
N ILE A 82 -2.09 -7.34 13.01
CA ILE A 82 -2.49 -7.63 11.62
C ILE A 82 -3.72 -8.56 11.53
N GLY A 83 -4.24 -9.01 12.65
CA GLY A 83 -5.40 -9.89 12.70
C GLY A 83 -5.09 -11.34 13.07
N GLY A 84 -3.86 -11.63 13.46
CA GLY A 84 -3.44 -12.96 13.92
C GLY A 84 -3.33 -14.01 12.82
N VAL A 85 -3.12 -15.24 13.23
CA VAL A 85 -2.99 -16.38 12.30
C VAL A 85 -4.26 -16.58 11.48
N ALA A 86 -5.42 -16.32 12.06
CA ALA A 86 -6.70 -16.47 11.36
C ALA A 86 -6.76 -15.57 10.12
N TYR A 87 -6.26 -14.34 10.23
CA TYR A 87 -6.25 -13.43 9.10
C TYR A 87 -5.28 -13.86 8.01
N LEU A 88 -4.08 -14.31 8.38
CA LEU A 88 -3.10 -14.84 7.44
C LEU A 88 -3.67 -16.03 6.67
N THR A 89 -4.31 -16.96 7.38
CA THR A 89 -4.95 -18.12 6.76
C THR A 89 -6.08 -17.70 5.83
N ALA A 90 -6.89 -16.74 6.24
CA ALA A 90 -7.99 -16.22 5.42
C ALA A 90 -7.47 -15.59 4.13
N LEU A 91 -6.37 -14.85 4.17
CA LEU A 91 -5.77 -14.25 2.97
C LEU A 91 -5.33 -15.33 1.98
N GLN A 92 -4.68 -16.37 2.47
CA GLN A 92 -4.23 -17.47 1.63
C GLN A 92 -5.39 -18.25 1.04
N ASP A 93 -6.39 -18.58 1.86
CA ASP A 93 -7.53 -19.40 1.45
C ASP A 93 -8.44 -18.67 0.46
N ALA A 94 -8.54 -17.35 0.57
CA ALA A 94 -9.35 -16.55 -0.34
C ALA A 94 -8.74 -16.40 -1.73
N THR A 95 -7.48 -16.80 -1.90
CA THR A 95 -6.73 -16.62 -3.14
C THR A 95 -6.35 -18.00 -3.70
N PRO A 96 -7.18 -18.61 -4.55
CA PRO A 96 -6.91 -19.97 -5.02
C PRO A 96 -5.74 -20.07 -5.99
N SER A 97 -5.34 -18.96 -6.61
CA SER A 97 -4.28 -18.95 -7.63
C SER A 97 -3.62 -17.57 -7.68
N PRO A 98 -2.29 -17.49 -7.92
CA PRO A 98 -1.60 -16.22 -8.11
C PRO A 98 -1.82 -15.63 -9.52
N ALA A 99 -2.58 -16.26 -10.37
CA ALA A 99 -2.76 -15.88 -11.78
C ALA A 99 -3.29 -14.46 -11.96
N ASN A 100 -4.11 -13.98 -11.02
CA ASN A 100 -4.75 -12.66 -11.13
C ASN A 100 -3.97 -11.56 -10.40
N LEU A 101 -2.76 -11.84 -9.93
CA LEU A 101 -1.94 -10.85 -9.23
C LEU A 101 -1.81 -9.52 -9.97
N PRO A 102 -1.51 -9.49 -11.29
CA PRO A 102 -1.38 -8.22 -11.99
C PRO A 102 -2.63 -7.34 -11.90
N PHE A 103 -3.81 -7.95 -11.96
CA PHE A 103 -5.07 -7.21 -11.83
C PHE A 103 -5.26 -6.64 -10.43
N TYR A 104 -4.98 -7.43 -9.40
CA TYR A 104 -5.09 -6.96 -8.02
C TYR A 104 -4.10 -5.82 -7.76
N ALA A 105 -2.86 -6.02 -8.17
CA ALA A 105 -1.81 -5.02 -7.99
C ALA A 105 -2.15 -3.70 -8.70
N ASP A 106 -2.68 -3.77 -9.92
CA ASP A 106 -3.07 -2.59 -10.68
C ASP A 106 -4.19 -1.82 -9.97
N ILE A 107 -5.19 -2.53 -9.42
CA ILE A 107 -6.27 -1.87 -8.66
C ILE A 107 -5.71 -1.17 -7.43
N VAL A 108 -4.82 -1.84 -6.70
CA VAL A 108 -4.18 -1.25 -5.51
C VAL A 108 -3.44 0.03 -5.87
N VAL A 109 -2.65 0.00 -6.94
CA VAL A 109 -1.90 1.18 -7.43
C VAL A 109 -2.86 2.31 -7.83
N GLU A 110 -3.91 2.00 -8.58
CA GLU A 110 -4.89 3.02 -9.01
C GLU A 110 -5.54 3.72 -7.82
N LYS A 111 -5.96 2.95 -6.82
CA LYS A 111 -6.56 3.52 -5.62
C LYS A 111 -5.57 4.38 -4.83
N HIS A 112 -4.33 3.94 -4.75
CA HIS A 112 -3.27 4.72 -4.11
C HIS A 112 -3.05 6.05 -4.83
N LEU A 113 -2.99 6.05 -6.16
CA LEU A 113 -2.84 7.28 -6.94
C LEU A 113 -4.00 8.25 -6.70
N LEU A 114 -5.23 7.73 -6.65
CA LEU A 114 -6.39 8.56 -6.36
C LEU A 114 -6.29 9.20 -4.97
N ARG A 115 -5.84 8.45 -3.97
CA ARG A 115 -5.62 9.00 -2.63
C ARG A 115 -4.55 10.09 -2.63
N ARG A 116 -3.47 9.89 -3.37
CA ARG A 116 -2.40 10.89 -3.50
C ARG A 116 -2.90 12.17 -4.18
N MET A 117 -3.74 12.02 -5.20
CA MET A 117 -4.37 13.18 -5.86
C MET A 117 -5.22 13.98 -4.87
N ILE A 118 -6.03 13.31 -4.07
CA ILE A 118 -6.85 13.96 -3.05
C ILE A 118 -5.97 14.68 -2.04
N GLN A 119 -4.92 14.04 -1.54
CA GLN A 119 -4.02 14.64 -0.56
C GLN A 119 -3.31 15.87 -1.14
N THR A 120 -2.83 15.79 -2.37
CA THR A 120 -2.15 16.89 -3.03
C THR A 120 -3.12 18.07 -3.23
N CYS A 121 -4.31 17.82 -3.76
CA CYS A 121 -5.29 18.88 -4.00
C CYS A 121 -5.76 19.51 -2.68
N THR A 122 -5.97 18.71 -1.64
CA THR A 122 -6.36 19.21 -0.33
C THR A 122 -5.26 20.10 0.27
N SER A 123 -4.00 19.68 0.15
CA SER A 123 -2.85 20.46 0.62
C SER A 123 -2.74 21.79 -0.14
N VAL A 124 -2.96 21.76 -1.45
CA VAL A 124 -2.94 22.98 -2.28
C VAL A 124 -4.02 23.96 -1.83
N VAL A 125 -5.25 23.47 -1.64
CA VAL A 125 -6.36 24.31 -1.19
C VAL A 125 -6.04 24.94 0.15
N ALA A 126 -5.53 24.15 1.10
CA ALA A 126 -5.16 24.64 2.44
C ALA A 126 -4.12 25.76 2.39
N ARG A 127 -3.10 25.62 1.53
CA ARG A 127 -2.06 26.65 1.38
C ARG A 127 -2.57 27.94 0.76
N ILE A 128 -3.54 27.83 -0.17
CA ILE A 128 -4.16 29.01 -0.78
C ILE A 128 -4.91 29.82 0.27
N TYR A 129 -5.59 29.17 1.21
CA TYR A 129 -6.34 29.83 2.27
C TYR A 129 -5.46 30.29 3.43
N ASP A 130 -4.21 29.85 3.53
CA ASP A 130 -3.29 30.22 4.61
C ASP A 130 -2.56 31.50 4.27
N GLU A 131 -3.09 32.64 4.74
CA GLU A 131 -2.55 33.96 4.48
C GLU A 131 -1.15 34.18 5.08
N GLU A 132 -0.83 33.49 6.17
CA GLU A 132 0.47 33.64 6.84
C GLU A 132 1.61 32.98 6.07
N GLN A 133 1.27 32.00 5.25
CA GLN A 133 2.26 31.25 4.46
C GLN A 133 2.23 31.58 2.98
N GLN A 134 1.49 32.62 2.61
CA GLN A 134 1.44 33.02 1.20
C GLN A 134 2.74 33.67 0.77
N ASP A 135 3.44 32.96 -0.07
CA ASP A 135 4.53 33.49 -0.85
C ASP A 135 3.96 34.18 -2.10
N ASP A 136 4.83 34.58 -2.97
CA ASP A 136 4.52 35.02 -4.31
C ASP A 136 3.68 33.96 -5.05
N VAL A 137 2.66 34.38 -5.78
CA VAL A 137 1.75 33.51 -6.53
C VAL A 137 2.48 32.64 -7.54
N GLU A 138 3.50 33.17 -8.20
CA GLU A 138 4.28 32.41 -9.17
C GLU A 138 5.05 31.26 -8.52
N SER A 139 5.61 31.49 -7.33
CA SER A 139 6.29 30.46 -6.55
C SER A 139 5.33 29.37 -6.10
N LEU A 140 4.14 29.77 -5.66
CA LEU A 140 3.09 28.81 -5.27
C LEU A 140 2.67 27.95 -6.47
N LEU A 141 2.48 28.57 -7.62
CA LEU A 141 2.09 27.86 -8.84
C LEU A 141 3.16 26.84 -9.25
N ASP A 142 4.44 27.21 -9.19
CA ASP A 142 5.55 26.31 -9.48
C ASP A 142 5.57 25.10 -8.53
N GLU A 143 5.35 25.33 -7.24
CA GLU A 143 5.30 24.26 -6.24
C GLU A 143 4.16 23.31 -6.52
N VAL A 144 2.98 23.84 -6.85
CA VAL A 144 1.80 23.02 -7.16
C VAL A 144 2.06 22.16 -8.40
N GLU A 145 2.64 22.74 -9.44
CA GLU A 145 2.97 21.97 -10.65
C GLU A 145 3.92 20.81 -10.36
N LYS A 146 4.94 21.04 -9.53
CA LYS A 146 5.88 20.00 -9.12
C LYS A 146 5.19 18.90 -8.34
N GLU A 147 4.32 19.25 -7.40
CA GLU A 147 3.61 18.27 -6.58
C GLU A 147 2.67 17.41 -7.42
N VAL A 148 1.98 18.02 -8.40
CA VAL A 148 1.11 17.28 -9.30
C VAL A 148 1.91 16.30 -10.16
N LEU A 149 3.07 16.73 -10.67
CA LEU A 149 3.95 15.87 -11.46
C LEU A 149 4.49 14.69 -10.65
N HIS A 150 4.68 14.85 -9.35
CA HIS A 150 5.21 13.80 -8.49
C HIS A 150 4.17 12.77 -8.03
N ILE A 151 2.88 12.97 -8.31
CA ILE A 151 1.84 12.02 -7.88
C ILE A 151 2.09 10.62 -8.42
N SER A 152 2.51 10.52 -9.67
CA SER A 152 2.70 9.22 -10.34
C SER A 152 4.08 8.58 -10.10
N GLU A 153 4.95 9.24 -9.37
CA GLU A 153 6.29 8.74 -9.08
C GLU A 153 6.34 7.81 -7.89
#